data_3a9f412900ca8e945228ea30795ea525
#
_entry.id   3a9f412900ca8e945228ea30795ea525
#
_cell.length_a   1.000
_cell.length_b   1.000
_cell.length_c   1.000
_cell.angle_alpha   90.00
_cell.angle_beta   90.00
_cell.angle_gamma   90.00
#
_symmetry.space_group_name_H-M   'P 1'
#
loop_
_entity.id
_entity.type
_entity.pdbx_description
1 polymer ?
#
loop_
_entity_poly.entity_id
_entity_poly.type
_entity_poly.pdbx_seq_one_letter_code
_entity_poly.pdbx_strand_id
1 'polypeptide(L)'
;MLHAREPNKVLPLLNEIEARVEAEKLTAVGYVTYEAANGLDASLPTHPPHEDALPMISFALFRYAHAVQGPTPAQAQAHQLWRFSESAEDYQLAIHRIRERIKAGDVYQINHTTRLN
;
A
#
# COMPACT_ATOMS: atom_id res chain seq x y z
N MET A 1 19.28 3.50 3.58
CA MET A 1 17.93 3.03 3.19
C MET A 1 17.98 1.52 3.11
N LEU A 2 17.03 0.84 3.72
CA LEU A 2 16.90 -0.61 3.80
C LEU A 2 15.71 -1.02 2.91
N HIS A 3 15.87 -2.02 2.05
CA HIS A 3 14.79 -2.48 1.17
C HIS A 3 14.88 -3.97 0.86
N ALA A 4 13.74 -4.60 0.58
CA ALA A 4 13.65 -5.96 0.10
C ALA A 4 12.75 -6.04 -1.16
N ARG A 5 13.16 -6.87 -2.12
CA ARG A 5 12.43 -7.15 -3.37
C ARG A 5 11.90 -8.57 -3.43
N GLU A 6 12.36 -9.44 -2.55
CA GLU A 6 12.00 -10.86 -2.50
C GLU A 6 11.10 -11.13 -1.29
N PRO A 7 10.02 -11.93 -1.43
CA PRO A 7 9.12 -12.24 -0.32
C PRO A 7 9.83 -12.77 0.93
N ASN A 8 10.78 -13.70 0.75
CA ASN A 8 11.52 -14.30 1.85
C ASN A 8 12.44 -13.33 2.61
N LYS A 9 12.65 -12.12 2.11
CA LYS A 9 13.43 -11.06 2.75
C LYS A 9 12.57 -10.04 3.49
N VAL A 10 11.24 -10.05 3.28
CA VAL A 10 10.33 -9.06 3.88
C VAL A 10 10.36 -9.15 5.40
N LEU A 11 9.97 -10.28 5.95
CA LEU A 11 9.89 -10.45 7.41
C LEU A 11 11.25 -10.32 8.12
N PRO A 12 12.35 -10.94 7.63
CA PRO A 12 13.67 -10.74 8.22
C PRO A 12 14.10 -9.26 8.27
N LEU A 13 13.84 -8.49 7.21
CA LEU A 13 14.20 -7.09 7.17
C LEU A 13 13.33 -6.23 8.09
N LEU A 14 12.03 -6.52 8.21
CA LEU A 14 11.16 -5.83 9.17
C LEU A 14 11.63 -6.05 10.61
N ASN A 15 11.98 -7.28 10.96
CA ASN A 15 12.53 -7.61 12.29
C ASN A 15 13.86 -6.88 12.56
N GLU A 16 14.75 -6.79 11.55
CA GLU A 16 15.99 -6.01 11.66
C GLU A 16 15.70 -4.53 11.91
N ILE A 17 14.75 -3.95 11.14
CA ILE A 17 14.36 -2.54 11.30
C ILE A 17 13.81 -2.28 12.70
N GLU A 18 12.91 -3.13 13.18
CA GLU A 18 12.33 -3.04 14.52
C GLU A 18 13.41 -3.08 15.61
N ALA A 19 14.30 -4.08 15.56
CA ALA A 19 15.39 -4.23 16.50
C ALA A 19 16.31 -2.99 16.53
N ARG A 20 16.62 -2.43 15.36
CA ARG A 20 17.45 -1.21 15.27
C ARG A 20 16.71 0.03 15.77
N VAL A 21 15.43 0.17 15.46
CA VAL A 21 14.60 1.28 15.96
C VAL A 21 14.58 1.27 17.49
N GLU A 22 14.41 0.10 18.11
CA GLU A 22 14.40 -0.04 19.56
C GLU A 22 15.76 0.21 20.19
N ALA A 23 16.81 -0.43 19.68
CA ALA A 23 18.14 -0.36 20.24
C ALA A 23 18.79 1.03 20.11
N GLU A 24 18.60 1.67 18.97
CA GLU A 24 19.23 2.97 18.64
C GLU A 24 18.27 4.16 18.84
N LYS A 25 17.02 3.92 19.27
CA LYS A 25 15.97 4.96 19.43
C LYS A 25 15.75 5.77 18.15
N LEU A 26 15.64 5.06 17.03
CA LEU A 26 15.46 5.66 15.71
C LEU A 26 13.96 5.84 15.37
N THR A 27 13.72 6.63 14.34
CA THR A 27 12.41 6.72 13.67
C THR A 27 12.53 6.06 12.29
N ALA A 28 11.70 5.06 12.02
CA ALA A 28 11.60 4.44 10.70
C ALA A 28 10.50 5.11 9.87
N VAL A 29 10.83 5.49 8.65
CA VAL A 29 9.88 6.02 7.67
C VAL A 29 10.02 5.25 6.38
N GLY A 30 8.93 4.73 5.86
CA GLY A 30 8.97 3.90 4.66
C GLY A 30 7.60 3.41 4.25
N TYR A 31 7.59 2.36 3.45
CA TYR A 31 6.36 1.74 2.96
C TYR A 31 6.50 0.23 2.86
N VAL A 32 5.35 -0.42 2.84
CA VAL A 32 5.16 -1.84 2.53
C VAL A 32 4.14 -1.90 1.40
N THR A 33 4.45 -2.59 0.31
CA THR A 33 3.52 -2.79 -0.81
C THR A 33 2.58 -3.96 -0.56
N TYR A 34 1.50 -4.07 -1.34
CA TYR A 34 0.59 -5.20 -1.27
C TYR A 34 1.28 -6.53 -1.64
N GLU A 35 2.26 -6.51 -2.54
CA GLU A 35 3.01 -7.68 -2.97
C GLU A 35 3.87 -8.27 -1.85
N ALA A 36 4.16 -7.49 -0.80
CA ALA A 36 4.86 -7.99 0.39
C ALA A 36 4.03 -8.97 1.21
N ALA A 37 2.72 -9.05 1.01
CA ALA A 37 1.83 -9.91 1.78
C ALA A 37 2.27 -11.38 1.77
N ASN A 38 2.71 -11.92 0.64
CA ASN A 38 3.24 -13.28 0.54
C ASN A 38 4.51 -13.50 1.40
N GLY A 39 5.29 -12.44 1.62
CA GLY A 39 6.47 -12.49 2.50
C GLY A 39 6.14 -12.43 3.98
N LEU A 40 4.93 -12.01 4.34
CA LEU A 40 4.41 -11.99 5.71
C LEU A 40 3.63 -13.26 6.02
N ASP A 41 2.85 -13.75 5.06
CA ASP A 41 2.06 -14.97 5.15
C ASP A 41 2.04 -15.67 3.79
N ALA A 42 2.64 -16.86 3.71
CA ALA A 42 2.72 -17.65 2.48
C ALA A 42 1.36 -18.11 1.93
N SER A 43 0.29 -18.07 2.74
CA SER A 43 -1.07 -18.37 2.30
C SER A 43 -1.72 -17.23 1.49
N LEU A 44 -1.11 -16.04 1.47
CA LEU A 44 -1.60 -14.87 0.74
C LEU A 44 -0.94 -14.79 -0.65
N PRO A 45 -1.61 -15.27 -1.72
CA PRO A 45 -1.05 -15.17 -3.06
C PRO A 45 -1.01 -13.71 -3.52
N THR A 46 0.10 -13.31 -4.10
CA THR A 46 0.27 -12.00 -4.71
C THR A 46 0.67 -12.13 -6.17
N HIS A 47 0.40 -11.11 -6.96
CA HIS A 47 0.93 -11.05 -8.32
C HIS A 47 2.46 -10.90 -8.28
N PRO A 48 3.20 -11.53 -9.22
CA PRO A 48 4.63 -11.29 -9.33
C PRO A 48 4.88 -9.79 -9.60
N PRO A 49 5.88 -9.18 -8.95
CA PRO A 49 6.20 -7.79 -9.19
C PRO A 49 6.67 -7.59 -10.64
N HIS A 50 6.28 -6.46 -11.23
CA HIS A 50 6.80 -6.04 -12.53
C HIS A 50 8.31 -5.73 -12.41
N GLU A 51 9.07 -5.81 -13.53
CA GLU A 51 10.53 -5.53 -13.52
C GLU A 51 10.87 -4.15 -12.95
N ASP A 52 10.05 -3.14 -13.27
CA ASP A 52 10.19 -1.76 -12.79
C ASP A 52 9.46 -1.49 -11.46
N ALA A 53 8.93 -2.53 -10.79
CA ALA A 53 8.19 -2.33 -9.55
C ALA A 53 9.09 -1.78 -8.44
N LEU A 54 8.47 -1.01 -7.55
CA LEU A 54 9.11 -0.59 -6.30
C LEU A 54 9.51 -1.83 -5.47
N PRO A 55 10.52 -1.72 -4.59
CA PRO A 55 10.78 -2.77 -3.59
C PRO A 55 9.52 -3.09 -2.80
N MET A 56 9.35 -4.35 -2.39
CA MET A 56 8.20 -4.78 -1.57
C MET A 56 8.12 -4.03 -0.25
N ILE A 57 9.27 -3.76 0.33
CA ILE A 57 9.41 -2.88 1.49
C ILE A 57 10.61 -1.96 1.28
N SER A 58 10.52 -0.72 1.77
CA SER A 58 11.63 0.23 1.77
C SER A 58 11.49 1.18 2.94
N PHE A 59 12.53 1.28 3.78
CA PHE A 59 12.56 2.13 4.96
C PHE A 59 13.87 2.90 5.06
N ALA A 60 13.75 4.15 5.51
CA ALA A 60 14.86 4.98 5.98
C ALA A 60 14.79 5.10 7.51
N LEU A 61 15.94 5.04 8.16
CA LEU A 61 16.05 5.19 9.62
C LEU A 61 16.65 6.56 9.94
N PHE A 62 16.02 7.30 10.85
CA PHE A 62 16.39 8.66 11.22
C PHE A 62 16.65 8.75 12.73
N ARG A 63 17.68 9.49 13.14
CA ARG A 63 17.98 9.78 14.55
C ARG A 63 17.08 10.86 15.13
N TYR A 64 16.60 11.75 14.28
CA TYR A 64 15.79 12.90 14.70
C TYR A 64 14.54 13.03 13.85
N ALA A 65 13.43 13.28 14.52
CA ALA A 65 12.16 13.65 13.91
C ALA A 65 11.76 15.01 14.46
N HIS A 66 11.42 15.94 13.59
CA HIS A 66 10.95 17.27 13.97
C HIS A 66 9.50 17.45 13.50
N ALA A 67 8.68 18.03 14.35
CA ALA A 67 7.38 18.51 13.91
C ALA A 67 7.57 19.65 12.91
N VAL A 68 6.91 19.56 11.77
CA VAL A 68 6.85 20.61 10.76
C VAL A 68 5.43 21.12 10.65
N GLN A 69 5.26 22.43 10.40
CA GLN A 69 3.96 22.92 10.00
C GLN A 69 3.60 22.29 8.65
N GLY A 70 2.37 21.79 8.55
CA GLY A 70 1.88 21.24 7.30
C GLY A 70 2.00 22.28 6.16
N PRO A 71 2.07 21.83 4.90
CA PRO A 71 2.08 22.74 3.77
C PRO A 71 0.83 23.64 3.84
N THR A 72 1.03 24.94 3.62
CA THR A 72 -0.09 25.86 3.44
C THR A 72 -0.92 25.34 2.26
N PRO A 73 -2.26 25.19 2.39
CA PRO A 73 -3.08 24.74 1.29
C PRO A 73 -2.78 25.59 0.06
N ALA A 74 -2.30 24.97 -0.99
CA ALA A 74 -2.15 25.67 -2.26
C ALA A 74 -3.54 26.21 -2.64
N GLN A 75 -3.60 27.48 -3.07
CA GLN A 75 -4.83 27.99 -3.68
C GLN A 75 -5.23 27.01 -4.76
N ALA A 76 -6.47 26.54 -4.71
CA ALA A 76 -6.98 25.57 -5.66
C ALA A 76 -6.72 26.04 -7.09
N GLN A 77 -5.72 25.45 -7.72
CA GLN A 77 -5.49 25.69 -9.13
C GLN A 77 -6.64 25.05 -9.90
N ALA A 78 -7.11 25.78 -10.92
CA ALA A 78 -8.26 25.43 -11.73
C ALA A 78 -8.36 23.93 -12.06
N HIS A 79 -9.47 23.37 -11.68
CA HIS A 79 -10.14 22.17 -12.16
C HIS A 79 -9.33 21.25 -13.07
N GLN A 80 -8.50 20.37 -12.48
CA GLN A 80 -8.14 19.13 -13.17
C GLN A 80 -9.43 18.32 -13.29
N LEU A 81 -9.88 18.09 -14.51
CA LEU A 81 -11.00 17.20 -14.79
C LEU A 81 -10.52 15.76 -14.64
N TRP A 82 -10.62 15.25 -13.42
CA TRP A 82 -10.36 13.86 -13.14
C TRP A 82 -11.40 12.98 -13.83
N ARG A 83 -10.94 11.92 -14.46
CA ARG A 83 -11.82 10.92 -15.07
C ARG A 83 -11.60 9.59 -14.38
N PHE A 84 -12.71 8.94 -14.03
CA PHE A 84 -12.65 7.56 -13.56
C PHE A 84 -12.13 6.64 -14.66
N SER A 85 -11.32 5.64 -14.30
CA SER A 85 -10.79 4.64 -15.23
C SER A 85 -11.83 3.61 -15.68
N GLU A 86 -12.97 3.56 -15.02
CA GLU A 86 -14.10 2.69 -15.35
C GLU A 86 -15.35 3.52 -15.66
N SER A 87 -16.26 2.94 -16.44
CA SER A 87 -17.55 3.54 -16.72
C SER A 87 -18.52 3.40 -15.53
N ALA A 88 -19.57 4.24 -15.51
CA ALA A 88 -20.63 4.11 -14.50
C ALA A 88 -21.33 2.74 -14.57
N GLU A 89 -21.45 2.17 -15.76
CA GLU A 89 -22.05 0.85 -16.00
C GLU A 89 -21.16 -0.26 -15.44
N ASP A 90 -19.84 -0.23 -15.70
CA ASP A 90 -18.89 -1.19 -15.14
C ASP A 90 -18.87 -1.13 -13.61
N TYR A 91 -18.89 0.08 -13.04
CA TYR A 91 -18.99 0.27 -11.60
C TYR A 91 -20.27 -0.38 -11.03
N GLN A 92 -21.42 -0.11 -11.63
CA GLN A 92 -22.69 -0.69 -11.17
C GLN A 92 -22.66 -2.22 -11.25
N LEU A 93 -22.10 -2.78 -12.33
CA LEU A 93 -21.97 -4.22 -12.50
C LEU A 93 -21.02 -4.82 -11.44
N ALA A 94 -19.90 -4.16 -11.14
CA ALA A 94 -18.97 -4.57 -10.09
C ALA A 94 -19.66 -4.59 -8.71
N ILE A 95 -20.38 -3.51 -8.36
CA ILE A 95 -21.14 -3.44 -7.10
C ILE A 95 -22.21 -4.53 -7.01
N HIS A 96 -22.92 -4.81 -8.12
CA HIS A 96 -23.88 -5.90 -8.14
C HIS A 96 -23.23 -7.25 -7.85
N ARG A 97 -22.13 -7.58 -8.51
CA ARG A 97 -21.37 -8.81 -8.27
C ARG A 97 -20.85 -8.93 -6.85
N ILE A 98 -20.35 -7.83 -6.27
CA ILE A 98 -19.91 -7.79 -4.88
C ILE A 98 -21.05 -8.15 -3.93
N ARG A 99 -22.23 -7.53 -4.13
CA ARG A 99 -23.41 -7.80 -3.29
C ARG A 99 -23.86 -9.26 -3.37
N GLU A 100 -23.82 -9.87 -4.56
CA GLU A 100 -24.15 -11.29 -4.71
C GLU A 100 -23.14 -12.21 -3.99
N ARG A 101 -21.84 -11.88 -4.03
CA ARG A 101 -20.80 -12.61 -3.28
C ARG A 101 -20.97 -12.51 -1.78
N ILE A 102 -21.34 -11.31 -1.28
CA ILE A 102 -21.64 -11.12 0.14
C ILE A 102 -22.89 -11.93 0.54
N LYS A 103 -23.95 -11.92 -0.26
CA LYS A 103 -25.17 -12.72 -0.01
C LYS A 103 -24.90 -14.22 -0.02
N ALA A 104 -24.02 -14.68 -0.89
CA ALA A 104 -23.61 -16.10 -0.97
C ALA A 104 -22.75 -16.54 0.23
N GLY A 105 -22.25 -15.59 1.02
CA GLY A 105 -21.34 -15.89 2.14
C GLY A 105 -19.90 -16.12 1.72
N ASP A 106 -19.54 -15.87 0.46
CA ASP A 106 -18.18 -16.01 -0.05
C ASP A 106 -17.21 -15.03 0.61
N VAL A 107 -17.70 -13.83 0.92
CA VAL A 107 -16.98 -12.73 1.56
C VAL A 107 -17.94 -11.92 2.44
N TYR A 108 -17.44 -11.24 3.46
CA TYR A 108 -18.25 -10.34 4.29
C TYR A 108 -18.05 -8.86 3.92
N GLN A 109 -16.94 -8.53 3.27
CA GLN A 109 -16.60 -7.18 2.82
C GLN A 109 -15.69 -7.23 1.60
N ILE A 110 -15.86 -6.30 0.67
CA ILE A 110 -14.94 -6.05 -0.45
C ILE A 110 -14.75 -4.55 -0.60
N ASN A 111 -13.51 -4.12 -0.74
CA ASN A 111 -13.15 -2.75 -1.12
C ASN A 111 -13.01 -2.68 -2.64
N HIS A 112 -13.94 -2.01 -3.30
CA HIS A 112 -13.84 -1.74 -4.73
C HIS A 112 -13.10 -0.42 -4.95
N THR A 113 -12.07 -0.43 -5.80
CA THR A 113 -11.26 0.74 -6.09
C THR A 113 -11.24 1.04 -7.57
N THR A 114 -11.22 2.32 -7.92
CA THR A 114 -11.03 2.81 -9.29
C THR A 114 -9.94 3.86 -9.32
N ARG A 115 -9.33 4.10 -10.48
CA ARG A 115 -8.32 5.13 -10.66
C ARG A 115 -8.97 6.41 -11.15
N LEU A 116 -8.41 7.53 -10.72
CA LEU A 116 -8.66 8.86 -11.29
C LEU A 116 -7.48 9.22 -12.18
N ASN A 117 -7.71 9.46 -13.45
CA ASN A 117 -6.74 9.85 -14.48
C ASN A 117 -6.92 11.32 -14.89
#